data_6b3ee60e3db90118e5621ffd31339c45
#
_entry.id   6b3ee60e3db90118e5621ffd31339c45
#
_cell.length_a   1.000
_cell.length_b   1.000
_cell.length_c   1.000
_cell.angle_alpha   90.00
_cell.angle_beta   90.00
_cell.angle_gamma   90.00
#
_symmetry.space_group_name_H-M   'P 1'
#
loop_
_entity.id
_entity.type
_entity.pdbx_description
1 polymer ?
#
loop_
_entity_poly.entity_id
_entity_poly.type
_entity_poly.pdbx_seq_one_letter_code
_entity_poly.pdbx_strand_id
1 'polypeptide(L)'
;MNAEETAFRTEHPALVPPRRMTPLRLSMDAPPLKGVVSSGPGIRFETVGWYEVLLAVEWDPHDQEGTRFSHTRIPGQEPLHSEAISAAVLTQLSGGRQLLRGNTIFGLDHTLEIVLEVWHDSPRPVTVRRGELRIRMLSDSD
;
A
#
# COMPACT_ATOMS: atom_id res chain seq x y z
N MET A 1 -21.85 -15.64 3.95
CA MET A 1 -21.87 -14.19 3.70
C MET A 1 -20.62 -13.79 2.95
N ASN A 2 -20.76 -13.03 1.88
CA ASN A 2 -19.62 -12.60 1.10
C ASN A 2 -18.86 -11.50 1.82
N ALA A 3 -17.53 -11.58 1.76
CA ALA A 3 -16.71 -10.50 2.27
C ALA A 3 -16.87 -9.27 1.39
N GLU A 4 -16.99 -8.11 2.01
CA GLU A 4 -16.99 -6.84 1.31
C GLU A 4 -15.57 -6.40 1.05
N GLU A 5 -15.36 -5.79 -0.09
CA GLU A 5 -14.04 -5.40 -0.56
C GLU A 5 -14.08 -4.04 -1.23
N THR A 6 -13.00 -3.28 -1.07
CA THR A 6 -12.78 -2.04 -1.79
C THR A 6 -11.33 -1.96 -2.24
N ALA A 7 -11.02 -1.01 -3.10
CA ALA A 7 -9.66 -0.79 -3.57
C ALA A 7 -9.38 0.70 -3.68
N PHE A 8 -8.13 1.06 -3.41
CA PHE A 8 -7.60 2.41 -3.56
C PHE A 8 -6.37 2.32 -4.45
N ARG A 9 -6.28 3.20 -5.43
CA ARG A 9 -5.19 3.18 -6.42
C ARG A 9 -4.62 4.56 -6.65
N THR A 10 -3.37 4.61 -7.11
CA THR A 10 -2.80 5.84 -7.63
C THR A 10 -3.50 6.18 -8.95
N GLU A 11 -3.82 7.46 -9.15
CA GLU A 11 -4.43 7.91 -10.40
C GLU A 11 -3.39 8.10 -11.50
N HIS A 12 -2.15 8.39 -11.12
CA HIS A 12 -1.05 8.67 -12.04
C HIS A 12 0.21 7.97 -11.58
N PRO A 13 1.13 7.65 -12.50
CA PRO A 13 2.46 7.18 -12.10
C PRO A 13 3.14 8.21 -11.20
N ALA A 14 3.88 7.72 -10.22
CA ALA A 14 4.58 8.55 -9.25
C ALA A 14 6.08 8.43 -9.45
N LEU A 15 6.77 9.56 -9.59
CA LEU A 15 8.22 9.58 -9.66
C LEU A 15 8.78 9.66 -8.23
N VAL A 16 9.53 8.65 -7.84
CA VAL A 16 10.04 8.53 -6.48
C VAL A 16 11.52 8.92 -6.45
N PRO A 17 11.88 9.97 -5.69
CA PRO A 17 13.29 10.37 -5.58
C PRO A 17 14.09 9.33 -4.80
N PRO A 18 15.43 9.25 -5.05
CA PRO A 18 16.28 8.30 -4.34
C PRO A 18 16.31 8.54 -2.83
N ARG A 19 16.33 7.46 -2.07
CA ARG A 19 16.55 7.46 -0.61
C ARG A 19 15.59 8.33 0.18
N ARG A 20 14.36 8.46 -0.31
CA ARG A 20 13.33 9.24 0.37
C ARG A 20 12.06 8.42 0.48
N MET A 21 11.60 8.20 1.71
CA MET A 21 10.31 7.57 1.93
C MET A 21 9.22 8.45 1.34
N THR A 22 8.49 7.92 0.38
CA THR A 22 7.53 8.70 -0.41
C THR A 22 6.13 8.13 -0.26
N PRO A 23 5.17 8.89 0.28
CA PRO A 23 3.80 8.44 0.33
C PRO A 23 3.19 8.43 -1.07
N LEU A 24 2.41 7.39 -1.36
CA LEU A 24 1.64 7.32 -2.60
C LEU A 24 0.23 7.84 -2.31
N ARG A 25 -0.23 8.75 -3.14
CA ARG A 25 -1.58 9.28 -3.01
C ARG A 25 -2.56 8.34 -3.69
N LEU A 26 -3.49 7.81 -2.91
CA LEU A 26 -4.45 6.82 -3.37
C LEU A 26 -5.85 7.40 -3.42
N SER A 27 -6.60 7.01 -4.44
CA SER A 27 -8.00 7.37 -4.60
C SER A 27 -8.85 6.10 -4.67
N MET A 28 -10.07 6.18 -4.19
CA MET A 28 -10.99 5.05 -4.23
C MET A 28 -11.30 4.67 -5.68
N ASP A 29 -11.16 3.39 -6.00
CA ASP A 29 -11.30 2.86 -7.34
C ASP A 29 -12.31 1.71 -7.44
N ALA A 30 -13.04 1.45 -6.38
CA ALA A 30 -14.02 0.37 -6.31
C ALA A 30 -15.19 0.84 -5.48
N PRO A 31 -16.31 0.12 -5.47
CA PRO A 31 -17.42 0.47 -4.60
C PRO A 31 -16.96 0.65 -3.16
N PRO A 32 -17.49 1.63 -2.45
CA PRO A 32 -17.04 1.89 -1.08
C PRO A 32 -17.35 0.74 -0.15
N LEU A 33 -16.42 0.49 0.78
CA LEU A 33 -16.60 -0.40 1.89
C LEU A 33 -16.99 0.46 3.10
N LYS A 34 -18.08 0.11 3.75
CA LYS A 34 -18.59 0.88 4.88
C LYS A 34 -17.50 1.05 5.95
N GLY A 35 -17.28 2.29 6.36
CA GLY A 35 -16.31 2.60 7.40
C GLY A 35 -14.86 2.64 6.94
N VAL A 36 -14.61 2.56 5.63
CA VAL A 36 -13.28 2.69 5.07
C VAL A 36 -13.30 3.84 4.07
N VAL A 37 -12.60 4.91 4.39
CA VAL A 37 -12.66 6.14 3.60
C VAL A 37 -11.30 6.67 3.26
N SER A 38 -11.23 7.42 2.18
CA SER A 38 -10.04 8.15 1.78
C SER A 38 -9.79 9.30 2.78
N SER A 39 -8.54 9.49 3.20
CA SER A 39 -8.18 10.54 4.15
C SER A 39 -6.83 11.15 3.75
N GLY A 40 -6.87 12.16 2.89
CA GLY A 40 -5.66 12.75 2.34
C GLY A 40 -4.85 11.72 1.57
N PRO A 41 -3.56 11.50 1.91
CA PRO A 41 -2.76 10.46 1.27
C PRO A 41 -3.06 9.05 1.79
N GLY A 42 -3.87 8.94 2.86
CA GLY A 42 -4.10 7.69 3.56
C GLY A 42 -5.50 7.16 3.45
N ILE A 43 -5.74 6.10 4.19
CA ILE A 43 -7.03 5.43 4.27
C ILE A 43 -7.39 5.33 5.74
N ARG A 44 -8.58 5.78 6.11
CA ARG A 44 -9.05 5.76 7.48
C ARG A 44 -10.10 4.67 7.69
N PHE A 45 -9.95 3.93 8.78
CA PHE A 45 -10.87 2.87 9.16
C PHE A 45 -11.75 3.39 10.31
N GLU A 46 -13.03 3.48 10.06
CA GLU A 46 -14.02 3.98 11.03
C GLU A 46 -14.88 2.88 11.63
N THR A 47 -14.83 1.69 11.04
CA THR A 47 -15.58 0.53 11.52
C THR A 47 -14.63 -0.51 12.06
N VAL A 48 -14.85 -0.96 13.29
CA VAL A 48 -14.03 -2.01 13.91
C VAL A 48 -14.28 -3.33 13.19
N GLY A 49 -13.18 -4.04 12.87
CA GLY A 49 -13.28 -5.33 12.22
C GLY A 49 -11.94 -5.93 11.90
N TRP A 50 -11.95 -7.16 11.43
CA TRP A 50 -10.80 -7.82 10.87
C TRP A 50 -10.74 -7.52 9.38
N TYR A 51 -9.62 -7.04 8.94
CA TYR A 51 -9.42 -6.69 7.54
C TYR A 51 -8.21 -7.39 6.97
N GLU A 52 -8.34 -7.83 5.74
CA GLU A 52 -7.18 -8.23 4.93
C GLU A 52 -6.77 -7.03 4.09
N VAL A 53 -5.49 -6.73 4.10
CA VAL A 53 -4.92 -5.64 3.30
C VAL A 53 -3.94 -6.25 2.32
N LEU A 54 -4.18 -6.03 1.04
CA LEU A 54 -3.27 -6.44 -0.03
C LEU A 54 -2.65 -5.19 -0.62
N LEU A 55 -1.33 -5.11 -0.51
CA LEU A 55 -0.54 -4.03 -1.08
C LEU A 55 0.09 -4.50 -2.38
N ALA A 56 -0.07 -3.71 -3.44
CA ALA A 56 0.59 -3.97 -4.70
C ALA A 56 1.28 -2.70 -5.19
N VAL A 57 2.56 -2.78 -5.50
CA VAL A 57 3.33 -1.67 -6.04
C VAL A 57 4.02 -2.14 -7.32
N GLU A 58 3.72 -1.48 -8.43
CA GLU A 58 4.34 -1.79 -9.72
C GLU A 58 5.43 -0.77 -10.01
N TRP A 59 6.68 -1.18 -9.81
CA TRP A 59 7.85 -0.38 -10.13
C TRP A 59 8.18 -0.48 -11.61
N ASP A 60 8.74 0.59 -12.16
CA ASP A 60 9.28 0.55 -13.52
C ASP A 60 10.43 -0.48 -13.56
N PRO A 61 10.33 -1.52 -14.39
CA PRO A 61 11.35 -2.57 -14.44
C PRO A 61 12.60 -2.19 -15.22
N HIS A 62 12.65 -1.04 -15.84
CA HIS A 62 13.82 -0.62 -16.63
C HIS A 62 15.01 -0.24 -15.74
N ASP A 63 14.76 0.26 -14.53
CA ASP A 63 15.83 0.51 -13.57
C ASP A 63 15.89 -0.68 -12.63
N GLN A 64 17.02 -1.41 -12.64
CA GLN A 64 17.20 -2.61 -11.81
C GLN A 64 18.28 -2.43 -10.77
N GLU A 65 18.68 -1.20 -10.50
CA GLU A 65 19.67 -0.91 -9.48
C GLU A 65 19.04 -0.75 -8.10
N GLY A 66 19.72 -1.25 -7.09
CA GLY A 66 19.38 -1.03 -5.70
C GLY A 66 18.23 -1.87 -5.19
N THR A 67 17.63 -1.37 -4.14
CA THR A 67 16.56 -2.04 -3.39
C THR A 67 15.25 -1.30 -3.61
N ARG A 68 14.16 -2.06 -3.66
CA ARG A 68 12.80 -1.53 -3.66
C ARG A 68 12.15 -1.87 -2.34
N PHE A 69 11.56 -0.88 -1.70
CA PHE A 69 10.92 -1.04 -0.41
C PHE A 69 9.50 -0.48 -0.49
N SER A 70 8.55 -1.22 0.04
CA SER A 70 7.18 -0.74 0.19
C SER A 70 6.63 -1.18 1.54
N HIS A 71 5.78 -0.36 2.12
CA HIS A 71 5.12 -0.71 3.36
C HIS A 71 3.80 0.04 3.52
N THR A 72 2.97 -0.50 4.40
CA THR A 72 1.84 0.24 4.96
C THR A 72 2.17 0.51 6.42
N ARG A 73 1.82 1.69 6.91
CA ARG A 73 2.01 2.00 8.32
C ARG A 73 0.93 2.97 8.83
N ILE A 74 0.74 2.92 10.12
CA ILE A 74 -0.01 3.93 10.85
C ILE A 74 0.97 5.06 11.15
N PRO A 75 0.68 6.32 10.78
CA PRO A 75 1.60 7.43 11.02
C PRO A 75 2.09 7.47 12.47
N GLY A 76 3.40 7.58 12.65
CA GLY A 76 4.02 7.61 13.96
C GLY A 76 4.25 6.26 14.60
N GLN A 77 3.96 5.16 13.91
CA GLN A 77 4.12 3.81 14.43
C GLN A 77 4.98 2.95 13.50
N GLU A 78 5.27 1.73 13.96
CA GLU A 78 6.01 0.75 13.18
C GLU A 78 5.22 0.33 11.94
N PRO A 79 5.90 -0.07 10.86
CA PRO A 79 5.20 -0.59 9.68
C PRO A 79 4.33 -1.80 10.01
N LEU A 80 3.15 -1.86 9.39
CA LEU A 80 2.26 -3.02 9.51
C LEU A 80 2.68 -4.14 8.59
N HIS A 81 2.97 -3.81 7.34
CA HIS A 81 3.39 -4.75 6.32
C HIS A 81 4.51 -4.09 5.54
N SER A 82 5.64 -4.78 5.42
CA SER A 82 6.79 -4.20 4.72
C SER A 82 7.59 -5.26 3.99
N GLU A 83 8.20 -4.87 2.88
CA GLU A 83 9.12 -5.72 2.14
C GLU A 83 10.21 -4.87 1.51
N ALA A 84 11.44 -5.34 1.65
CA ALA A 84 12.58 -4.81 0.93
C ALA A 84 13.15 -5.93 0.04
N ILE A 85 13.36 -5.63 -1.24
CA ILE A 85 13.83 -6.63 -2.20
C ILE A 85 14.74 -5.94 -3.24
N SER A 86 15.76 -6.67 -3.70
CA SER A 86 16.60 -6.19 -4.79
C SER A 86 15.75 -5.91 -6.03
N ALA A 87 15.97 -4.76 -6.67
CA ALA A 87 15.25 -4.39 -7.87
C ALA A 87 15.46 -5.41 -9.01
N ALA A 88 16.67 -5.93 -9.13
CA ALA A 88 16.97 -6.93 -10.16
C ALA A 88 16.20 -8.23 -9.91
N VAL A 89 16.15 -8.68 -8.65
CA VAL A 89 15.40 -9.89 -8.29
C VAL A 89 13.91 -9.68 -8.50
N LEU A 90 13.39 -8.54 -8.08
CA LEU A 90 11.97 -8.22 -8.25
C LEU A 90 11.57 -8.21 -9.72
N THR A 91 12.38 -7.60 -10.58
CA THR A 91 12.13 -7.57 -12.02
C THR A 91 12.12 -8.99 -12.60
N GLN A 92 13.06 -9.80 -12.17
CA GLN A 92 13.18 -11.18 -12.66
C GLN A 92 11.99 -12.06 -12.22
N LEU A 93 11.53 -11.88 -10.98
CA LEU A 93 10.44 -12.69 -10.43
C LEU A 93 9.06 -12.26 -10.89
N SER A 94 8.83 -10.96 -11.06
CA SER A 94 7.47 -10.43 -11.25
C SER A 94 7.38 -9.22 -12.18
N GLY A 95 8.46 -8.88 -12.86
CA GLY A 95 8.45 -7.70 -13.75
C GLY A 95 8.38 -6.37 -13.00
N GLY A 96 8.76 -6.34 -11.72
CA GLY A 96 8.76 -5.13 -10.91
C GLY A 96 7.59 -4.97 -9.96
N ARG A 97 6.76 -5.99 -9.82
CA ARG A 97 5.58 -5.92 -8.97
C ARG A 97 5.84 -6.50 -7.58
N GLN A 98 5.73 -5.65 -6.57
CA GLN A 98 5.77 -6.06 -5.16
C GLN A 98 4.36 -6.31 -4.65
N LEU A 99 4.17 -7.46 -3.98
CA LEU A 99 2.90 -7.84 -3.38
C LEU A 99 3.12 -8.17 -1.91
N LEU A 100 2.30 -7.56 -1.05
CA LEU A 100 2.30 -7.83 0.39
C LEU A 100 0.86 -8.05 0.84
N ARG A 101 0.67 -9.03 1.70
CA ARG A 101 -0.66 -9.35 2.23
C ARG A 101 -0.56 -9.53 3.74
N GLY A 102 -1.52 -8.98 4.46
CA GLY A 102 -1.61 -9.16 5.90
C GLY A 102 -3.02 -8.95 6.40
N ASN A 103 -3.27 -9.46 7.59
CA ASN A 103 -4.55 -9.31 8.26
C ASN A 103 -4.32 -8.55 9.56
N THR A 104 -5.25 -7.67 9.89
CA THR A 104 -5.16 -6.92 11.13
C THR A 104 -6.55 -6.43 11.56
N ILE A 105 -6.65 -5.99 12.80
CA ILE A 105 -7.85 -5.35 13.33
C ILE A 105 -7.67 -3.85 13.20
N PHE A 106 -8.64 -3.18 12.61
CA PHE A 106 -8.67 -1.73 12.51
C PHE A 106 -9.94 -1.16 13.14
N GLY A 107 -9.94 0.13 13.35
CA GLY A 107 -11.13 0.85 13.80
C GLY A 107 -11.30 0.93 15.32
N LEU A 108 -10.39 0.34 16.09
CA LEU A 108 -10.51 0.31 17.55
C LEU A 108 -10.51 1.71 18.18
N ASP A 109 -9.76 2.64 17.60
CA ASP A 109 -9.63 4.01 18.11
C ASP A 109 -10.32 5.04 17.22
N HIS A 110 -11.19 4.61 16.34
CA HIS A 110 -12.02 5.48 15.47
C HIS A 110 -11.28 6.34 14.46
N THR A 111 -9.96 6.48 14.58
CA THR A 111 -9.19 7.40 13.74
C THR A 111 -7.95 6.77 13.15
N LEU A 112 -7.89 5.45 13.12
CA LEU A 112 -6.74 4.77 12.53
C LEU A 112 -6.68 5.03 11.04
N GLU A 113 -5.55 5.58 10.63
CA GLU A 113 -5.24 5.76 9.22
C GLU A 113 -4.04 4.91 8.87
N ILE A 114 -4.02 4.38 7.65
CA ILE A 114 -2.82 3.77 7.10
C ILE A 114 -2.40 4.52 5.86
N VAL A 115 -1.10 4.56 5.63
CA VAL A 115 -0.52 5.14 4.43
C VAL A 115 0.32 4.09 3.73
N LEU A 116 0.35 4.18 2.40
CA LEU A 116 1.25 3.38 1.58
C LEU A 116 2.44 4.25 1.23
N GLU A 117 3.63 3.80 1.61
CA GLU A 117 4.87 4.50 1.31
C GLU A 117 5.84 3.58 0.63
N VAL A 118 6.67 4.18 -0.23
CA VAL A 118 7.68 3.46 -1.00
C VAL A 118 9.03 4.14 -0.86
N TRP A 119 10.09 3.37 -1.10
CA TRP A 119 11.48 3.86 -1.00
C TRP A 119 12.37 3.03 -1.92
N HIS A 120 13.38 3.66 -2.46
CA HIS A 120 14.41 2.97 -3.22
C HIS A 120 15.76 3.68 -3.06
N ASP A 121 16.82 2.99 -3.40
CA ASP A 121 18.18 3.54 -3.35
C ASP A 121 18.93 3.46 -4.68
N SER A 122 18.20 3.38 -5.78
CA SER A 122 18.80 3.65 -7.08
C SER A 122 19.35 5.08 -7.09
N PRO A 123 20.44 5.36 -7.81
CA PRO A 123 20.95 6.72 -7.87
C PRO A 123 20.08 7.69 -8.67
N ARG A 124 19.06 7.19 -9.36
CA ARG A 124 18.13 7.99 -10.17
C ARG A 124 16.71 7.90 -9.60
N PRO A 125 15.86 8.91 -9.87
CA PRO A 125 14.44 8.74 -9.58
C PRO A 125 13.88 7.51 -10.31
N VAL A 126 12.98 6.79 -9.66
CA VAL A 126 12.34 5.61 -10.24
C VAL A 126 10.83 5.80 -10.21
N THR A 127 10.16 5.43 -11.27
CA THR A 127 8.71 5.55 -11.37
C THR A 127 8.03 4.34 -10.73
N VAL A 128 7.06 4.63 -9.87
CA VAL A 128 6.03 3.67 -9.50
C VAL A 128 4.92 3.84 -10.53
N ARG A 129 4.70 2.83 -11.35
CA ARG A 129 3.67 2.88 -12.39
C ARG A 129 2.29 2.85 -11.78
N ARG A 130 2.12 2.11 -10.70
CA ARG A 130 0.84 1.93 -10.04
C ARG A 130 1.05 1.46 -8.61
N GLY A 131 0.32 2.06 -7.69
CA GLY A 131 0.20 1.58 -6.32
C GLY A 131 -1.26 1.27 -6.02
N GLU A 132 -1.50 0.23 -5.24
CA GLU A 132 -2.85 -0.20 -4.91
C GLU A 132 -2.90 -0.78 -3.51
N LEU A 133 -3.96 -0.45 -2.78
CA LEU A 133 -4.35 -1.14 -1.56
C LEU A 133 -5.73 -1.72 -1.77
N ARG A 134 -5.84 -3.03 -1.65
CA ARG A 134 -7.14 -3.71 -1.60
C ARG A 134 -7.45 -4.04 -0.16
N ILE A 135 -8.67 -3.75 0.24
CA ILE A 135 -9.10 -3.94 1.61
C ILE A 135 -10.37 -4.77 1.60
N ARG A 136 -10.31 -5.88 2.33
CA ARG A 136 -11.44 -6.79 2.43
C ARG A 136 -11.78 -6.99 3.90
N MET A 137 -13.02 -6.75 4.27
CA MET A 137 -13.50 -7.05 5.61
C MET A 137 -13.74 -8.55 5.73
N LEU A 138 -13.06 -9.18 6.68
CA LEU A 138 -13.17 -10.62 6.90
C LEU A 138 -14.32 -10.96 7.84
N SER A 139 -14.48 -10.15 8.88
CA SER A 139 -15.59 -10.32 9.82
C SER A 139 -15.72 -9.07 10.67
N ASP A 140 -16.92 -8.85 11.18
CA ASP A 140 -17.13 -7.83 12.21
C ASP A 140 -16.61 -8.35 13.53
N SER A 141 -16.18 -7.43 14.41
CA SER A 141 -15.81 -7.80 15.77
C SER A 141 -17.05 -7.66 16.66
N ASP A 142 -17.88 -8.64 16.60
CA ASP A 142 -19.09 -8.67 17.42
C ASP A 142 -18.79 -9.00 18.87
#